data_fefe5ad1a3e9e7225047b2e56de14f65
#
_entry.id   fefe5ad1a3e9e7225047b2e56de14f65
#
_cell.length_a   1.000
_cell.length_b   1.000
_cell.length_c   1.000
_cell.angle_alpha   90.00
_cell.angle_beta   90.00
_cell.angle_gamma   90.00
#
_symmetry.space_group_name_H-M   'P 1'
#
loop_
_entity.id
_entity.type
_entity.pdbx_description
1 polymer ?
#
loop_
_entity_poly.entity_id
_entity_poly.type
_entity_poly.pdbx_seq_one_letter_code
_entity_poly.pdbx_strand_id
1 'polypeptide(L)'
;MAGARGLWRATGMKDEDFGKPIIAVVNSFTQFVPGHVHLKDLGQLVARQIEASGGVAKEFNTIAVDDGIAMGHDGMLYSLPSRDLIADSVEYMVNAHCADAMVCISNCDKITPGMLMTAMRLNIPVVFVSGGPMEAGKVKIRGDEKAIDLVDAMIVAADDSFTDEEVAEYERSACPTCGSCSGMFTANSMNCLTEALGLSLPGNGSTLATHANRKKLFERAGQLIVELAKRHYEQDDYSILPRSIATKAAFENAMTLDVSMGGSTNTVLHLLAAANEAGVDFTMDDIDRLSRKVPVLCKVAPAKQDVHMEDVHRAGGIMSILGELDRAGLLITDVPTVHEKTLKDALDKWDIIRTEDPDVYQFFRSAPGGVPTQTAFSQDRYYQTLDGNRETGVIRNAEHAFSKDGGLAVLYGNIALDGCIVKTAGVDESILKFNGTARVFESQDSAVDAVLGGVVKAGDVVVIRYEGPRGGPGMQEMLYPTSYLKSKGLGKECALLTDGRFSGGSSGLSIGHVSPEAAEGGAIGLVEDGDLIEIDIPNRTIHLAVDDATMAARREAQEQKGWHPVEERPRKISKALKAYAMHTTSAAKGAVREI
;
A
#
# COMPACT_ATOMS: atom_id res chain seq x y z
N MET A 1 37.66 -20.34 8.06
CA MET A 1 36.20 -20.39 8.39
C MET A 1 35.86 -21.17 9.67
N ALA A 2 36.85 -21.76 10.42
CA ALA A 2 36.53 -22.52 11.65
C ALA A 2 35.82 -21.68 12.73
N GLY A 3 36.23 -20.41 12.92
CA GLY A 3 35.59 -19.53 13.87
C GLY A 3 34.11 -19.26 13.55
N ALA A 4 33.77 -18.94 12.31
CA ALA A 4 32.39 -18.75 11.86
C ALA A 4 31.54 -20.02 12.04
N ARG A 5 32.09 -21.20 11.70
CA ARG A 5 31.41 -22.48 11.92
C ARG A 5 31.15 -22.76 13.41
N GLY A 6 32.11 -22.39 14.29
CA GLY A 6 31.91 -22.46 15.73
C GLY A 6 30.76 -21.61 16.23
N LEU A 7 30.65 -20.38 15.73
CA LEU A 7 29.54 -19.47 16.04
C LEU A 7 28.20 -19.98 15.49
N TRP A 8 28.18 -20.49 14.25
CA TRP A 8 26.98 -21.11 13.69
C TRP A 8 26.49 -22.30 14.52
N ARG A 9 27.42 -23.14 15.06
CA ARG A 9 27.05 -24.21 15.99
C ARG A 9 26.42 -23.67 17.27
N ALA A 10 26.93 -22.56 17.80
CA ALA A 10 26.35 -21.91 18.96
C ALA A 10 24.92 -21.36 18.72
N THR A 11 24.53 -21.17 17.45
CA THR A 11 23.14 -20.85 17.05
C THR A 11 22.29 -22.09 16.75
N GLY A 12 22.80 -23.30 17.04
CA GLY A 12 22.06 -24.55 16.91
C GLY A 12 22.32 -25.35 15.62
N MET A 13 23.20 -24.89 14.71
CA MET A 13 23.56 -25.67 13.53
C MET A 13 24.36 -26.91 13.90
N LYS A 14 24.01 -28.03 13.27
CA LYS A 14 24.65 -29.35 13.42
C LYS A 14 25.59 -29.64 12.25
N ASP A 15 26.30 -30.77 12.32
CA ASP A 15 27.23 -31.18 11.25
C ASP A 15 26.55 -31.38 9.91
N GLU A 16 25.37 -31.97 9.93
CA GLU A 16 24.53 -32.22 8.75
C GLU A 16 23.91 -30.98 8.11
N ASP A 17 24.01 -29.81 8.75
CA ASP A 17 23.46 -28.55 8.25
C ASP A 17 24.44 -27.77 7.37
N PHE A 18 25.73 -28.06 7.53
CA PHE A 18 26.73 -27.40 6.71
C PHE A 18 26.69 -27.95 5.28
N GLY A 19 26.49 -27.05 4.32
CA GLY A 19 26.29 -27.36 2.90
C GLY A 19 24.82 -27.27 2.45
N LYS A 20 23.87 -27.12 3.37
CA LYS A 20 22.49 -26.77 3.05
C LYS A 20 22.34 -25.26 2.83
N PRO A 21 21.36 -24.80 2.04
CA PRO A 21 21.10 -23.38 1.89
C PRO A 21 20.63 -22.75 3.22
N ILE A 22 21.19 -21.61 3.57
CA ILE A 22 20.77 -20.80 4.73
C ILE A 22 19.68 -19.84 4.26
N ILE A 23 18.49 -20.03 4.78
CA ILE A 23 17.30 -19.25 4.43
C ILE A 23 17.02 -18.23 5.54
N ALA A 24 17.08 -16.95 5.20
CA ALA A 24 16.67 -15.88 6.11
C ALA A 24 15.13 -15.85 6.21
N VAL A 25 14.59 -16.01 7.41
CA VAL A 25 13.19 -15.74 7.70
C VAL A 25 13.10 -14.30 8.19
N VAL A 26 12.77 -13.40 7.28
CA VAL A 26 12.69 -11.96 7.52
C VAL A 26 11.30 -11.65 8.06
N ASN A 27 11.15 -11.62 9.37
CA ASN A 27 9.90 -11.34 10.05
C ASN A 27 9.80 -9.83 10.41
N SER A 28 8.61 -9.38 10.74
CA SER A 28 8.32 -8.02 11.18
C SER A 28 7.38 -7.97 12.39
N PHE A 29 7.44 -8.99 13.24
CA PHE A 29 6.65 -9.04 14.46
C PHE A 29 6.91 -7.83 15.35
N THR A 30 5.82 -7.25 15.86
CA THR A 30 5.82 -6.25 16.91
C THR A 30 4.47 -6.22 17.62
N GLN A 31 4.44 -5.78 18.87
CA GLN A 31 3.20 -5.57 19.62
C GLN A 31 2.55 -4.20 19.35
N PHE A 32 3.22 -3.31 18.64
CA PHE A 32 2.72 -1.97 18.31
C PHE A 32 1.78 -1.92 17.10
N VAL A 33 1.70 -2.98 16.30
CA VAL A 33 1.00 -2.95 15.00
C VAL A 33 -0.03 -4.07 14.95
N PRO A 34 -1.34 -3.79 14.84
CA PRO A 34 -2.40 -4.81 14.78
C PRO A 34 -2.17 -5.87 13.68
N GLY A 35 -1.63 -5.44 12.54
CA GLY A 35 -1.25 -6.32 11.44
C GLY A 35 -0.07 -7.23 11.71
N HIS A 36 0.66 -7.04 12.82
CA HIS A 36 1.93 -7.73 13.12
C HIS A 36 1.94 -8.47 14.47
N VAL A 37 0.97 -8.24 15.36
CA VAL A 37 0.93 -8.87 16.69
C VAL A 37 0.92 -10.40 16.65
N HIS A 38 0.36 -10.98 15.58
CA HIS A 38 0.25 -12.44 15.37
C HIS A 38 1.43 -13.04 14.63
N LEU A 39 2.39 -12.24 14.12
CA LEU A 39 3.49 -12.76 13.29
C LEU A 39 4.58 -13.48 14.11
N LYS A 40 4.62 -13.33 15.44
CA LYS A 40 5.66 -13.88 16.29
C LYS A 40 5.93 -15.37 16.04
N ASP A 41 4.88 -16.18 16.02
CA ASP A 41 5.01 -17.63 15.89
C ASP A 41 4.97 -18.09 14.41
N LEU A 42 4.66 -17.19 13.49
CA LEU A 42 4.56 -17.51 12.06
C LEU A 42 5.95 -17.65 11.41
N GLY A 43 6.95 -16.89 11.87
CA GLY A 43 8.34 -17.11 11.49
C GLY A 43 8.82 -18.51 11.85
N GLN A 44 8.48 -18.99 13.04
CA GLN A 44 8.82 -20.35 13.47
C GLN A 44 8.04 -21.43 12.69
N LEU A 45 6.81 -21.13 12.24
CA LEU A 45 6.08 -22.03 11.35
C LEU A 45 6.81 -22.21 10.00
N VAL A 46 7.22 -21.09 9.39
CA VAL A 46 8.01 -21.08 8.15
C VAL A 46 9.36 -21.80 8.36
N ALA A 47 10.05 -21.51 9.47
CA ALA A 47 11.34 -22.13 9.79
C ALA A 47 11.25 -23.67 9.84
N ARG A 48 10.22 -24.21 10.50
CA ARG A 48 10.01 -25.67 10.51
C ARG A 48 9.79 -26.28 9.13
N GLN A 49 9.11 -25.56 8.22
CA GLN A 49 8.90 -26.04 6.85
C GLN A 49 10.20 -25.98 6.02
N ILE A 50 11.01 -24.94 6.21
CA ILE A 50 12.33 -24.82 5.59
C ILE A 50 13.22 -26.00 6.03
N GLU A 51 13.29 -26.27 7.33
CA GLU A 51 14.09 -27.37 7.88
C GLU A 51 13.61 -28.74 7.39
N ALA A 52 12.29 -28.96 7.37
CA ALA A 52 11.68 -30.19 6.84
C ALA A 52 11.96 -30.39 5.34
N SER A 53 12.15 -29.30 4.58
CA SER A 53 12.48 -29.32 3.14
C SER A 53 13.98 -29.40 2.84
N GLY A 54 14.82 -29.41 3.90
CA GLY A 54 16.26 -29.58 3.78
C GLY A 54 17.06 -28.27 3.67
N GLY A 55 16.50 -27.14 4.10
CA GLY A 55 17.20 -25.88 4.32
C GLY A 55 17.60 -25.67 5.78
N VAL A 56 18.30 -24.58 6.06
CA VAL A 56 18.62 -24.09 7.41
C VAL A 56 17.93 -22.75 7.59
N ALA A 57 16.95 -22.66 8.48
CA ALA A 57 16.23 -21.42 8.75
C ALA A 57 16.95 -20.55 9.79
N LYS A 58 17.06 -19.27 9.53
CA LYS A 58 17.52 -18.26 10.48
C LYS A 58 16.58 -17.06 10.48
N GLU A 59 15.86 -16.88 11.59
CA GLU A 59 14.87 -15.83 11.74
C GLU A 59 15.48 -14.58 12.37
N PHE A 60 15.08 -13.41 11.87
CA PHE A 60 15.25 -12.12 12.51
C PHE A 60 14.07 -11.21 12.23
N ASN A 61 13.90 -10.15 13.05
CA ASN A 61 12.85 -9.17 12.86
C ASN A 61 13.42 -7.83 12.39
N THR A 62 12.73 -7.21 11.43
CA THR A 62 12.88 -5.78 11.17
C THR A 62 11.84 -4.98 11.98
N ILE A 63 11.97 -3.65 11.97
CA ILE A 63 10.99 -2.76 12.60
C ILE A 63 9.68 -2.74 11.80
N ALA A 64 8.60 -2.33 12.47
CA ALA A 64 7.34 -1.99 11.82
C ALA A 64 6.74 -0.76 12.53
N VAL A 65 6.35 0.24 11.74
CA VAL A 65 5.61 1.42 12.20
C VAL A 65 4.17 1.27 11.74
N ASP A 66 3.21 1.56 12.64
CA ASP A 66 1.79 1.53 12.30
C ASP A 66 1.35 2.92 11.83
N ASP A 67 0.93 3.01 10.57
CA ASP A 67 0.47 4.27 9.99
C ASP A 67 -0.85 4.74 10.63
N GLY A 68 -1.74 3.82 10.97
CA GLY A 68 -3.02 4.14 11.61
C GLY A 68 -2.85 4.74 13.00
N ILE A 69 -1.99 4.15 13.84
CA ILE A 69 -1.69 4.67 15.20
C ILE A 69 -0.87 5.96 15.13
N ALA A 70 0.01 6.10 14.13
CA ALA A 70 0.81 7.30 13.93
C ALA A 70 0.04 8.46 13.27
N MET A 71 -1.16 8.20 12.74
CA MET A 71 -1.97 9.17 12.01
C MET A 71 -2.38 10.35 12.90
N GLY A 72 -2.27 11.57 12.35
CA GLY A 72 -2.73 12.80 13.02
C GLY A 72 -1.76 13.39 14.05
N HIS A 73 -0.55 12.89 14.16
CA HIS A 73 0.51 13.49 14.98
C HIS A 73 1.91 13.26 14.39
N ASP A 74 2.94 13.86 14.96
CA ASP A 74 4.34 13.83 14.49
C ASP A 74 4.94 12.41 14.32
N GLY A 75 4.35 11.39 14.93
CA GLY A 75 4.72 9.98 14.70
C GLY A 75 4.64 9.58 13.25
N MET A 76 3.73 10.19 12.49
CA MET A 76 3.54 9.90 11.07
C MET A 76 4.72 10.28 10.19
N LEU A 77 5.57 11.21 10.62
CA LEU A 77 6.81 11.57 9.94
C LEU A 77 7.80 10.39 9.83
N TYR A 78 7.71 9.41 10.73
CA TYR A 78 8.58 8.24 10.74
C TYR A 78 8.10 7.10 9.83
N SER A 79 6.86 7.15 9.35
CA SER A 79 6.27 6.07 8.57
C SER A 79 7.04 5.83 7.25
N LEU A 80 7.02 6.76 6.30
CA LEU A 80 7.70 6.57 5.02
C LEU A 80 9.22 6.36 5.14
N PRO A 81 9.97 7.09 6.00
CA PRO A 81 11.38 6.83 6.21
C PRO A 81 11.68 5.43 6.74
N SER A 82 10.76 4.80 7.47
CA SER A 82 10.94 3.43 7.95
C SER A 82 11.03 2.41 6.82
N ARG A 83 10.42 2.66 5.65
CA ARG A 83 10.53 1.81 4.45
C ARG A 83 11.99 1.60 4.03
N ASP A 84 12.74 2.69 3.94
CA ASP A 84 14.15 2.66 3.56
C ASP A 84 15.02 2.04 4.66
N LEU A 85 14.70 2.31 5.93
CA LEU A 85 15.41 1.71 7.07
C LEU A 85 15.16 0.18 7.14
N ILE A 86 13.95 -0.28 6.85
CA ILE A 86 13.63 -1.69 6.73
C ILE A 86 14.46 -2.32 5.61
N ALA A 87 14.52 -1.69 4.44
CA ALA A 87 15.32 -2.17 3.33
C ALA A 87 16.79 -2.32 3.72
N ASP A 88 17.37 -1.31 4.33
CA ASP A 88 18.78 -1.35 4.80
C ASP A 88 18.98 -2.45 5.84
N SER A 89 18.11 -2.53 6.86
CA SER A 89 18.29 -3.50 7.94
C SER A 89 18.27 -4.95 7.46
N VAL A 90 17.43 -5.26 6.50
CA VAL A 90 17.35 -6.60 5.90
C VAL A 90 18.57 -6.87 5.03
N GLU A 91 18.99 -5.89 4.22
CA GLU A 91 20.21 -5.98 3.41
C GLU A 91 21.44 -6.24 4.27
N TYR A 92 21.60 -5.51 5.40
CA TYR A 92 22.70 -5.72 6.35
C TYR A 92 22.70 -7.15 6.90
N MET A 93 21.55 -7.63 7.35
CA MET A 93 21.46 -8.97 7.96
C MET A 93 21.78 -10.07 6.95
N VAL A 94 21.20 -9.99 5.76
CA VAL A 94 21.37 -11.02 4.72
C VAL A 94 22.82 -11.05 4.19
N ASN A 95 23.37 -9.88 3.84
CA ASN A 95 24.74 -9.79 3.31
C ASN A 95 25.80 -10.14 4.36
N ALA A 96 25.65 -9.62 5.60
CA ALA A 96 26.64 -9.89 6.65
C ALA A 96 26.71 -11.37 7.06
N HIS A 97 25.60 -12.09 6.96
CA HIS A 97 25.52 -13.51 7.33
C HIS A 97 25.50 -14.46 6.13
N CYS A 98 25.59 -13.92 4.91
CA CYS A 98 25.63 -14.69 3.66
C CYS A 98 24.45 -15.68 3.56
N ALA A 99 23.22 -15.20 3.79
CA ALA A 99 22.06 -16.02 3.55
C ALA A 99 21.84 -16.24 2.04
N ASP A 100 21.42 -17.43 1.66
CA ASP A 100 21.28 -17.85 0.26
C ASP A 100 19.91 -17.47 -0.34
N ALA A 101 18.88 -17.37 0.49
CA ALA A 101 17.53 -17.01 0.07
C ALA A 101 16.75 -16.42 1.25
N MET A 102 15.57 -15.88 1.01
CA MET A 102 14.75 -15.31 2.10
C MET A 102 13.26 -15.54 1.92
N VAL A 103 12.55 -15.68 3.04
CA VAL A 103 11.10 -15.56 3.13
C VAL A 103 10.78 -14.25 3.84
N CYS A 104 10.02 -13.38 3.18
CA CYS A 104 9.61 -12.09 3.72
C CYS A 104 8.21 -12.19 4.34
N ILE A 105 8.12 -12.03 5.66
CA ILE A 105 6.87 -12.03 6.42
C ILE A 105 6.54 -10.59 6.78
N SER A 106 5.67 -9.97 6.00
CA SER A 106 5.25 -8.58 6.14
C SER A 106 3.72 -8.50 6.26
N ASN A 107 3.18 -7.32 6.54
CA ASN A 107 1.73 -7.12 6.44
C ASN A 107 1.33 -5.66 6.23
N CYS A 108 1.92 -4.71 6.95
CA CYS A 108 1.51 -3.31 6.91
C CYS A 108 2.31 -2.44 5.93
N ASP A 109 1.91 -1.18 5.86
CA ASP A 109 2.09 -0.19 4.80
C ASP A 109 3.51 -0.04 4.27
N LYS A 110 4.50 0.10 5.16
CA LYS A 110 5.89 0.40 4.77
C LYS A 110 6.80 -0.82 4.80
N ILE A 111 6.33 -1.89 5.48
CA ILE A 111 7.11 -3.10 5.69
C ILE A 111 7.17 -3.92 4.40
N THR A 112 6.02 -4.16 3.77
CA THR A 112 5.96 -4.88 2.50
C THR A 112 6.81 -4.19 1.42
N PRO A 113 6.69 -2.88 1.16
CA PRO A 113 7.54 -2.22 0.17
C PRO A 113 9.01 -2.14 0.60
N GLY A 114 9.34 -1.99 1.88
CA GLY A 114 10.72 -2.02 2.35
C GLY A 114 11.40 -3.37 2.09
N MET A 115 10.72 -4.47 2.38
CA MET A 115 11.20 -5.81 2.05
C MET A 115 11.27 -6.04 0.54
N LEU A 116 10.33 -5.46 -0.25
CA LEU A 116 10.35 -5.55 -1.71
C LEU A 116 11.57 -4.83 -2.30
N MET A 117 11.90 -3.63 -1.80
CA MET A 117 13.13 -2.92 -2.17
C MET A 117 14.37 -3.78 -1.88
N THR A 118 14.44 -4.42 -0.71
CA THR A 118 15.57 -5.33 -0.39
C THR A 118 15.64 -6.52 -1.32
N ALA A 119 14.50 -7.14 -1.66
CA ALA A 119 14.46 -8.26 -2.60
C ALA A 119 15.05 -7.86 -3.96
N MET A 120 14.76 -6.64 -4.43
CA MET A 120 15.34 -6.11 -5.67
C MET A 120 16.85 -5.82 -5.54
N ARG A 121 17.31 -5.26 -4.41
CA ARG A 121 18.74 -5.00 -4.16
C ARG A 121 19.56 -6.28 -4.13
N LEU A 122 19.15 -7.25 -3.34
CA LEU A 122 19.89 -8.49 -3.09
C LEU A 122 19.82 -9.45 -4.28
N ASN A 123 18.70 -9.51 -4.97
CA ASN A 123 18.44 -10.39 -6.12
C ASN A 123 18.81 -11.87 -5.85
N ILE A 124 18.46 -12.36 -4.67
CA ILE A 124 18.52 -13.78 -4.29
C ILE A 124 17.09 -14.36 -4.27
N PRO A 125 16.90 -15.69 -4.32
CA PRO A 125 15.56 -16.28 -4.26
C PRO A 125 14.75 -15.74 -3.09
N VAL A 126 13.48 -15.35 -3.34
CA VAL A 126 12.59 -14.79 -2.34
C VAL A 126 11.15 -15.29 -2.51
N VAL A 127 10.44 -15.45 -1.40
CA VAL A 127 9.00 -15.65 -1.36
C VAL A 127 8.41 -14.68 -0.34
N PHE A 128 7.36 -13.94 -0.73
CA PHE A 128 6.59 -13.10 0.17
C PHE A 128 5.39 -13.88 0.72
N VAL A 129 5.15 -13.75 2.01
CA VAL A 129 3.92 -14.23 2.66
C VAL A 129 3.46 -13.20 3.69
N SER A 130 2.29 -12.61 3.48
CA SER A 130 1.76 -11.58 4.37
C SER A 130 0.99 -12.17 5.55
N GLY A 131 0.88 -11.40 6.64
CA GLY A 131 0.05 -11.74 7.80
C GLY A 131 -1.44 -11.82 7.49
N GLY A 132 -1.89 -11.18 6.42
CA GLY A 132 -3.27 -11.16 5.93
C GLY A 132 -4.11 -10.02 6.48
N PRO A 133 -5.23 -9.70 5.80
CA PRO A 133 -6.19 -8.71 6.25
C PRO A 133 -6.96 -9.16 7.49
N MET A 134 -7.39 -8.20 8.32
CA MET A 134 -8.35 -8.45 9.39
C MET A 134 -9.76 -8.64 8.84
N GLU A 135 -10.65 -9.20 9.65
CA GLU A 135 -12.08 -9.25 9.37
C GLU A 135 -12.68 -7.85 9.43
N ALA A 136 -13.72 -7.58 8.65
CA ALA A 136 -14.46 -6.32 8.74
C ALA A 136 -15.11 -6.17 10.11
N GLY A 137 -15.05 -4.95 10.67
CA GLY A 137 -15.77 -4.60 11.88
C GLY A 137 -17.28 -4.64 11.66
N LYS A 138 -18.04 -4.86 12.72
CA LYS A 138 -19.51 -4.81 12.70
C LYS A 138 -20.01 -4.06 13.91
N VAL A 139 -20.85 -3.08 13.67
CA VAL A 139 -21.49 -2.29 14.72
C VAL A 139 -22.99 -2.31 14.57
N LYS A 140 -23.72 -2.36 15.69
CA LYS A 140 -25.17 -2.24 15.70
C LYS A 140 -25.56 -1.00 16.50
N ILE A 141 -25.98 0.05 15.78
CA ILE A 141 -26.37 1.34 16.37
C ILE A 141 -27.72 1.77 15.82
N ARG A 142 -28.57 2.31 16.68
CA ARG A 142 -29.92 2.82 16.34
C ARG A 142 -30.78 1.77 15.61
N GLY A 143 -30.52 0.48 15.83
CA GLY A 143 -31.27 -0.63 15.24
C GLY A 143 -30.68 -1.19 13.93
N ASP A 144 -29.73 -0.50 13.31
CA ASP A 144 -29.07 -0.92 12.09
C ASP A 144 -27.72 -1.61 12.38
N GLU A 145 -27.45 -2.72 11.69
CA GLU A 145 -26.16 -3.37 11.70
C GLU A 145 -25.37 -2.97 10.45
N LYS A 146 -24.13 -2.51 10.64
CA LYS A 146 -23.25 -2.05 9.55
C LYS A 146 -21.89 -2.73 9.64
N ALA A 147 -21.31 -3.06 8.48
CA ALA A 147 -19.88 -3.31 8.37
C ALA A 147 -19.15 -1.97 8.48
N ILE A 148 -18.05 -1.94 9.23
CA ILE A 148 -17.26 -0.74 9.50
C ILE A 148 -15.77 -1.03 9.45
N ASP A 149 -14.99 0.03 9.32
CA ASP A 149 -13.54 0.01 9.42
C ASP A 149 -13.00 1.18 10.25
N LEU A 150 -11.67 1.34 10.30
CA LEU A 150 -10.98 2.42 11.00
C LEU A 150 -11.49 3.82 10.59
N VAL A 151 -11.79 4.03 9.30
CA VAL A 151 -12.19 5.35 8.79
C VAL A 151 -13.58 5.72 9.29
N ASP A 152 -14.48 4.74 9.42
CA ASP A 152 -15.83 4.98 9.98
C ASP A 152 -15.74 5.44 11.43
N ALA A 153 -14.87 4.85 12.24
CA ALA A 153 -14.65 5.29 13.63
C ALA A 153 -14.11 6.73 13.68
N MET A 154 -13.20 7.11 12.79
CA MET A 154 -12.66 8.48 12.73
C MET A 154 -13.73 9.51 12.30
N ILE A 155 -14.57 9.17 11.33
CA ILE A 155 -15.64 10.05 10.86
C ILE A 155 -16.67 10.27 11.97
N VAL A 156 -17.08 9.20 12.64
CA VAL A 156 -18.08 9.25 13.73
C VAL A 156 -17.56 10.04 14.92
N ALA A 157 -16.27 9.88 15.26
CA ALA A 157 -15.66 10.65 16.36
C ALA A 157 -15.60 12.18 16.11
N ALA A 158 -15.74 12.62 14.85
CA ALA A 158 -15.77 14.04 14.47
C ALA A 158 -17.17 14.57 14.15
N ASP A 159 -18.20 13.74 14.30
CA ASP A 159 -19.61 14.09 14.00
C ASP A 159 -20.38 14.32 15.29
N ASP A 160 -20.73 15.58 15.57
CA ASP A 160 -21.47 16.03 16.75
C ASP A 160 -22.87 15.39 16.91
N SER A 161 -23.36 14.65 15.92
CA SER A 161 -24.64 13.93 15.97
C SER A 161 -24.57 12.58 16.69
N PHE A 162 -23.35 12.08 16.99
CA PHE A 162 -23.11 10.84 17.74
C PHE A 162 -22.79 11.13 19.22
N THR A 163 -23.27 10.26 20.10
CA THR A 163 -22.95 10.32 21.51
C THR A 163 -21.60 9.66 21.79
N ASP A 164 -20.97 9.99 22.94
CA ASP A 164 -19.70 9.36 23.37
C ASP A 164 -19.84 7.83 23.47
N GLU A 165 -21.00 7.30 23.87
CA GLU A 165 -21.25 5.86 23.93
C GLU A 165 -21.29 5.23 22.54
N GLU A 166 -21.90 5.89 21.55
CA GLU A 166 -21.93 5.44 20.17
C GLU A 166 -20.52 5.46 19.56
N VAL A 167 -19.75 6.53 19.77
CA VAL A 167 -18.34 6.62 19.35
C VAL A 167 -17.53 5.47 19.95
N ALA A 168 -17.64 5.24 21.27
CA ALA A 168 -16.94 4.15 21.95
C ALA A 168 -17.33 2.76 21.41
N GLU A 169 -18.56 2.57 20.89
CA GLU A 169 -18.99 1.33 20.27
C GLU A 169 -18.32 1.13 18.89
N TYR A 170 -18.16 2.21 18.10
CA TYR A 170 -17.39 2.18 16.85
C TYR A 170 -15.91 1.83 17.13
N GLU A 171 -15.29 2.47 18.10
CA GLU A 171 -13.88 2.19 18.48
C GLU A 171 -13.67 0.71 18.85
N ARG A 172 -14.58 0.11 19.61
CA ARG A 172 -14.49 -1.32 20.01
C ARG A 172 -14.70 -2.28 18.86
N SER A 173 -15.41 -1.84 17.81
CA SER A 173 -15.90 -2.71 16.74
C SER A 173 -15.13 -2.58 15.44
N ALA A 174 -14.46 -1.44 15.18
CA ALA A 174 -13.86 -1.11 13.88
C ALA A 174 -12.71 -2.04 13.47
N CYS A 175 -11.91 -2.51 14.44
CA CYS A 175 -10.74 -3.36 14.21
C CYS A 175 -10.82 -4.63 15.07
N PRO A 176 -11.67 -5.63 14.71
CA PRO A 176 -12.02 -6.72 15.62
C PRO A 176 -10.94 -7.80 15.74
N THR A 177 -10.05 -7.94 14.76
CA THR A 177 -9.09 -9.06 14.74
C THR A 177 -7.66 -8.59 14.47
N CYS A 178 -6.68 -9.50 14.65
CA CYS A 178 -5.36 -9.31 14.07
C CYS A 178 -5.46 -9.27 12.54
N GLY A 179 -4.48 -8.65 11.91
CA GLY A 179 -4.40 -8.49 10.46
C GLY A 179 -4.17 -7.03 10.05
N SER A 180 -3.86 -6.80 8.80
CA SER A 180 -3.87 -5.47 8.18
C SER A 180 -5.31 -4.96 8.07
N CYS A 181 -5.52 -3.74 7.58
CA CYS A 181 -6.85 -3.16 7.44
C CYS A 181 -7.82 -4.10 6.70
N SER A 182 -9.12 -4.03 6.98
CA SER A 182 -10.14 -4.84 6.29
C SER A 182 -10.49 -4.33 4.88
N GLY A 183 -10.23 -3.04 4.59
CA GLY A 183 -10.45 -2.40 3.29
C GLY A 183 -9.22 -2.35 2.39
N MET A 184 -9.34 -1.68 1.23
CA MET A 184 -8.26 -1.48 0.25
C MET A 184 -7.46 -0.22 0.60
N PHE A 185 -6.74 -0.29 1.71
CA PHE A 185 -5.75 0.69 2.14
C PHE A 185 -4.36 0.26 1.67
N THR A 186 -3.32 1.01 2.02
CA THR A 186 -1.97 0.78 1.51
C THR A 186 -1.44 -0.63 1.83
N ALA A 187 -1.67 -1.12 3.05
CA ALA A 187 -1.21 -2.44 3.48
C ALA A 187 -1.74 -3.55 2.57
N ASN A 188 -3.07 -3.61 2.38
CA ASN A 188 -3.68 -4.61 1.51
C ASN A 188 -3.33 -4.40 0.04
N SER A 189 -3.28 -3.15 -0.44
CA SER A 189 -2.84 -2.85 -1.80
C SER A 189 -1.45 -3.46 -2.05
N MET A 190 -0.46 -3.22 -1.17
CA MET A 190 0.88 -3.77 -1.33
C MET A 190 0.92 -5.30 -1.25
N ASN A 191 0.13 -5.92 -0.36
CA ASN A 191 0.03 -7.39 -0.27
C ASN A 191 -0.59 -8.01 -1.55
N CYS A 192 -1.56 -7.33 -2.17
CA CYS A 192 -2.13 -7.71 -3.47
C CYS A 192 -1.10 -7.53 -4.61
N LEU A 193 -0.31 -6.45 -4.56
CA LEU A 193 0.69 -6.15 -5.59
C LEU A 193 1.86 -7.15 -5.57
N THR A 194 2.28 -7.68 -4.41
CA THR A 194 3.28 -8.76 -4.38
C THR A 194 2.78 -10.04 -5.06
N GLU A 195 1.46 -10.30 -5.04
CA GLU A 195 0.83 -11.39 -5.76
C GLU A 195 0.83 -11.13 -7.27
N ALA A 196 0.44 -9.92 -7.70
CA ALA A 196 0.46 -9.52 -9.11
C ALA A 196 1.87 -9.43 -9.71
N LEU A 197 2.89 -9.05 -8.91
CA LEU A 197 4.30 -9.09 -9.29
C LEU A 197 4.85 -10.51 -9.44
N GLY A 198 4.11 -11.53 -9.01
CA GLY A 198 4.56 -12.92 -9.06
C GLY A 198 5.51 -13.34 -7.93
N LEU A 199 5.64 -12.57 -6.85
CA LEU A 199 6.58 -12.81 -5.74
C LEU A 199 5.93 -13.43 -4.50
N SER A 200 4.61 -13.62 -4.48
CA SER A 200 3.87 -14.29 -3.42
C SER A 200 2.92 -15.36 -3.98
N LEU A 201 2.35 -16.16 -3.09
CA LEU A 201 1.41 -17.21 -3.45
C LEU A 201 0.00 -16.65 -3.72
N PRO A 202 -0.80 -17.29 -4.58
CA PRO A 202 -2.21 -16.95 -4.77
C PRO A 202 -2.99 -16.94 -3.45
N GLY A 203 -3.80 -15.89 -3.27
CA GLY A 203 -4.55 -15.66 -2.03
C GLY A 203 -3.76 -14.91 -0.95
N ASN A 204 -2.51 -14.54 -1.21
CA ASN A 204 -1.70 -13.77 -0.26
C ASN A 204 -2.36 -12.45 0.14
N GLY A 205 -2.90 -11.70 -0.82
CA GLY A 205 -3.52 -10.40 -0.58
C GLY A 205 -4.91 -10.46 0.05
N SER A 206 -5.63 -11.59 -0.05
CA SER A 206 -7.06 -11.62 0.27
C SER A 206 -7.48 -12.60 1.38
N THR A 207 -6.70 -13.65 1.70
CA THR A 207 -7.06 -14.59 2.76
C THR A 207 -6.94 -13.93 4.13
N LEU A 208 -7.98 -14.01 4.95
CA LEU A 208 -8.00 -13.41 6.30
C LEU A 208 -6.90 -13.95 7.22
N ALA A 209 -6.35 -13.08 8.08
CA ALA A 209 -5.34 -13.46 9.07
C ALA A 209 -5.83 -14.55 10.05
N THR A 210 -7.10 -14.49 10.40
CA THR A 210 -7.75 -15.41 11.34
C THR A 210 -8.08 -16.78 10.74
N HIS A 211 -8.14 -16.91 9.40
CA HIS A 211 -8.61 -18.13 8.76
C HIS A 211 -7.52 -19.21 8.63
N ALA A 212 -7.88 -20.45 8.93
CA ALA A 212 -6.97 -21.62 8.88
C ALA A 212 -6.30 -21.85 7.51
N ASN A 213 -6.95 -21.45 6.39
CA ASN A 213 -6.36 -21.55 5.06
C ASN A 213 -5.10 -20.69 4.89
N ARG A 214 -4.96 -19.59 5.63
CA ARG A 214 -3.73 -18.76 5.58
C ARG A 214 -2.51 -19.53 6.08
N LYS A 215 -2.68 -20.44 7.05
CA LYS A 215 -1.58 -21.30 7.51
C LYS A 215 -0.91 -22.07 6.36
N LYS A 216 -1.71 -22.53 5.39
CA LYS A 216 -1.20 -23.26 4.21
C LYS A 216 -0.26 -22.40 3.36
N LEU A 217 -0.50 -21.07 3.30
CA LEU A 217 0.39 -20.14 2.58
C LEU A 217 1.77 -20.05 3.24
N PHE A 218 1.82 -19.98 4.59
CA PHE A 218 3.07 -19.97 5.34
C PHE A 218 3.83 -21.29 5.20
N GLU A 219 3.12 -22.41 5.29
CA GLU A 219 3.70 -23.74 5.10
C GLU A 219 4.28 -23.90 3.70
N ARG A 220 3.53 -23.51 2.66
CA ARG A 220 3.98 -23.58 1.28
C ARG A 220 5.13 -22.62 0.98
N ALA A 221 5.13 -21.41 1.55
CA ALA A 221 6.22 -20.46 1.39
C ALA A 221 7.55 -21.03 1.91
N GLY A 222 7.53 -21.69 3.08
CA GLY A 222 8.72 -22.33 3.64
C GLY A 222 9.25 -23.50 2.81
N GLN A 223 8.38 -24.28 2.18
CA GLN A 223 8.76 -25.36 1.26
C GLN A 223 9.31 -24.79 -0.05
N LEU A 224 8.58 -23.84 -0.64
CA LEU A 224 8.89 -23.25 -1.94
C LEU A 224 10.25 -22.54 -1.95
N ILE A 225 10.60 -21.81 -0.89
CA ILE A 225 11.88 -21.10 -0.86
C ILE A 225 13.07 -22.04 -0.94
N VAL A 226 12.99 -23.22 -0.36
CA VAL A 226 14.05 -24.25 -0.46
C VAL A 226 14.12 -24.83 -1.86
N GLU A 227 12.96 -25.05 -2.51
CA GLU A 227 12.89 -25.46 -3.93
C GLU A 227 13.57 -24.40 -4.83
N LEU A 228 13.26 -23.13 -4.64
CA LEU A 228 13.84 -22.03 -5.42
C LEU A 228 15.33 -21.89 -5.18
N ALA A 229 15.79 -21.98 -3.93
CA ALA A 229 17.22 -21.94 -3.61
C ALA A 229 17.97 -23.08 -4.32
N LYS A 230 17.45 -24.30 -4.31
CA LYS A 230 18.05 -25.43 -5.03
C LYS A 230 18.05 -25.23 -6.55
N ARG A 231 16.96 -24.73 -7.13
CA ARG A 231 16.91 -24.39 -8.56
C ARG A 231 18.01 -23.40 -8.94
N HIS A 232 18.18 -22.35 -8.13
CA HIS A 232 19.20 -21.35 -8.40
C HIS A 232 20.62 -21.89 -8.25
N TYR A 233 20.97 -22.47 -7.09
CA TYR A 233 22.35 -22.82 -6.77
C TYR A 233 22.81 -24.19 -7.29
N GLU A 234 21.88 -25.13 -7.54
CA GLU A 234 22.21 -26.47 -8.03
C GLU A 234 21.92 -26.66 -9.53
N GLN A 235 21.02 -25.84 -10.12
CA GLN A 235 20.57 -25.97 -11.50
C GLN A 235 20.84 -24.73 -12.35
N ASP A 236 21.51 -23.71 -11.81
CA ASP A 236 21.79 -22.43 -12.47
C ASP A 236 20.55 -21.74 -13.05
N ASP A 237 19.38 -21.87 -12.36
CA ASP A 237 18.15 -21.26 -12.78
C ASP A 237 18.04 -19.82 -12.25
N TYR A 238 18.30 -18.86 -13.11
CA TYR A 238 18.20 -17.42 -12.82
C TYR A 238 16.80 -16.85 -13.06
N SER A 239 15.89 -17.62 -13.68
CA SER A 239 14.53 -17.13 -14.00
C SER A 239 13.68 -16.88 -12.77
N ILE A 240 14.04 -17.47 -11.63
CA ILE A 240 13.31 -17.39 -10.36
C ILE A 240 13.78 -16.24 -9.46
N LEU A 241 14.78 -15.50 -9.89
CA LEU A 241 15.29 -14.37 -9.11
C LEU A 241 14.35 -13.16 -9.17
N PRO A 242 14.28 -12.34 -8.11
CA PRO A 242 13.36 -11.19 -8.03
C PRO A 242 13.41 -10.27 -9.25
N ARG A 243 14.60 -9.90 -9.74
CA ARG A 243 14.72 -9.03 -10.91
C ARG A 243 14.36 -9.71 -12.24
N SER A 244 14.38 -11.04 -12.29
CA SER A 244 13.92 -11.80 -13.46
C SER A 244 12.38 -11.93 -13.46
N ILE A 245 11.75 -11.93 -12.30
CA ILE A 245 10.29 -11.98 -12.12
C ILE A 245 9.69 -10.57 -12.22
N ALA A 246 10.18 -9.63 -11.43
CA ALA A 246 9.70 -8.24 -11.37
C ALA A 246 10.29 -7.40 -12.53
N THR A 247 10.00 -7.80 -13.75
CA THR A 247 10.31 -7.08 -14.97
C THR A 247 9.40 -5.87 -15.17
N LYS A 248 9.68 -5.00 -16.14
CA LYS A 248 8.76 -3.88 -16.49
C LYS A 248 7.34 -4.38 -16.75
N ALA A 249 7.17 -5.50 -17.44
CA ALA A 249 5.87 -6.12 -17.68
C ALA A 249 5.15 -6.53 -16.38
N ALA A 250 5.89 -7.07 -15.40
CA ALA A 250 5.32 -7.40 -14.09
C ALA A 250 4.93 -6.15 -13.29
N PHE A 251 5.72 -5.07 -13.34
CA PHE A 251 5.35 -3.78 -12.74
C PHE A 251 4.11 -3.17 -13.43
N GLU A 252 3.99 -3.26 -14.75
CA GLU A 252 2.81 -2.84 -15.48
C GLU A 252 1.57 -3.67 -15.10
N ASN A 253 1.70 -4.99 -14.95
CA ASN A 253 0.62 -5.86 -14.46
C ASN A 253 0.19 -5.50 -13.03
N ALA A 254 1.15 -5.25 -12.13
CA ALA A 254 0.87 -4.84 -10.76
C ALA A 254 0.13 -3.49 -10.73
N MET A 255 0.58 -2.50 -11.49
CA MET A 255 -0.11 -1.20 -11.58
C MET A 255 -1.48 -1.34 -12.24
N THR A 256 -1.64 -2.22 -13.23
CA THR A 256 -2.93 -2.54 -13.86
C THR A 256 -3.92 -3.09 -12.83
N LEU A 257 -3.47 -4.01 -11.97
CA LEU A 257 -4.29 -4.49 -10.84
C LEU A 257 -4.67 -3.34 -9.91
N ASP A 258 -3.70 -2.54 -9.49
CA ASP A 258 -3.91 -1.45 -8.52
C ASP A 258 -4.93 -0.42 -9.03
N VAL A 259 -4.78 -0.01 -10.29
CA VAL A 259 -5.71 0.89 -10.99
C VAL A 259 -7.11 0.29 -11.08
N SER A 260 -7.23 -1.03 -11.34
CA SER A 260 -8.52 -1.71 -11.48
C SER A 260 -9.26 -1.91 -10.16
N MET A 261 -8.54 -1.89 -9.03
CA MET A 261 -9.10 -1.98 -7.69
C MET A 261 -9.28 -0.61 -7.02
N GLY A 262 -8.77 0.47 -7.61
CA GLY A 262 -8.71 1.77 -6.96
C GLY A 262 -7.91 1.70 -5.67
N GLY A 263 -6.70 1.17 -5.74
CA GLY A 263 -5.79 1.01 -4.61
C GLY A 263 -5.36 2.32 -3.96
N SER A 264 -4.41 2.24 -3.06
CA SER A 264 -3.87 3.42 -2.38
C SER A 264 -2.97 4.24 -3.29
N THR A 265 -3.01 5.57 -3.21
CA THR A 265 -2.05 6.43 -3.91
C THR A 265 -0.60 6.17 -3.46
N ASN A 266 -0.40 5.66 -2.24
CA ASN A 266 0.92 5.29 -1.73
C ASN A 266 1.60 4.16 -2.51
N THR A 267 0.83 3.28 -3.17
CA THR A 267 1.38 2.21 -4.02
C THR A 267 2.22 2.76 -5.16
N VAL A 268 1.87 3.95 -5.68
CA VAL A 268 2.66 4.65 -6.70
C VAL A 268 4.08 4.89 -6.18
N LEU A 269 4.23 5.47 -4.97
CA LEU A 269 5.56 5.66 -4.36
C LEU A 269 6.32 4.34 -4.20
N HIS A 270 5.61 3.30 -3.81
CA HIS A 270 6.23 2.03 -3.46
C HIS A 270 6.64 1.21 -4.67
N LEU A 271 5.84 1.23 -5.75
CA LEU A 271 6.20 0.58 -7.01
C LEU A 271 7.35 1.32 -7.70
N LEU A 272 7.33 2.66 -7.72
CA LEU A 272 8.45 3.46 -8.24
C LEU A 272 9.73 3.18 -7.46
N ALA A 273 9.67 3.09 -6.14
CA ALA A 273 10.82 2.76 -5.30
C ALA A 273 11.36 1.34 -5.59
N ALA A 274 10.48 0.35 -5.68
CA ALA A 274 10.88 -1.03 -5.99
C ALA A 274 11.46 -1.15 -7.41
N ALA A 275 10.88 -0.45 -8.38
CA ALA A 275 11.38 -0.41 -9.76
C ALA A 275 12.77 0.25 -9.83
N ASN A 276 12.99 1.34 -9.08
CA ASN A 276 14.30 1.98 -8.95
C ASN A 276 15.36 0.99 -8.42
N GLU A 277 15.04 0.26 -7.34
CA GLU A 277 15.95 -0.76 -6.78
C GLU A 277 16.20 -1.95 -7.73
N ALA A 278 15.22 -2.28 -8.56
CA ALA A 278 15.35 -3.31 -9.59
C ALA A 278 16.11 -2.85 -10.82
N GLY A 279 16.35 -1.56 -10.99
CA GLY A 279 16.90 -0.97 -12.22
C GLY A 279 15.92 -1.03 -13.39
N VAL A 280 14.61 -1.01 -13.11
CA VAL A 280 13.54 -1.05 -14.12
C VAL A 280 13.06 0.37 -14.40
N ASP A 281 13.04 0.75 -15.68
CA ASP A 281 12.50 2.03 -16.14
C ASP A 281 10.96 1.99 -16.13
N PHE A 282 10.40 2.23 -14.93
CA PHE A 282 8.96 2.34 -14.67
C PHE A 282 8.68 3.72 -14.06
N THR A 283 7.83 4.52 -14.69
CA THR A 283 7.69 5.95 -14.42
C THR A 283 6.24 6.38 -14.22
N MET A 284 6.05 7.65 -13.82
CA MET A 284 4.73 8.28 -13.73
C MET A 284 3.98 8.26 -15.08
N ASP A 285 4.69 8.35 -16.21
CA ASP A 285 4.08 8.27 -17.54
C ASP A 285 3.51 6.88 -17.84
N ASP A 286 4.19 5.81 -17.37
CA ASP A 286 3.64 4.45 -17.46
C ASP A 286 2.35 4.32 -16.65
N ILE A 287 2.32 4.91 -15.46
CA ILE A 287 1.14 4.91 -14.58
C ILE A 287 -0.02 5.66 -15.22
N ASP A 288 0.22 6.86 -15.76
CA ASP A 288 -0.82 7.63 -16.48
C ASP A 288 -1.35 6.85 -17.69
N ARG A 289 -0.47 6.28 -18.49
CA ARG A 289 -0.83 5.45 -19.65
C ARG A 289 -1.72 4.27 -19.27
N LEU A 290 -1.40 3.57 -18.19
CA LEU A 290 -2.20 2.44 -17.69
C LEU A 290 -3.54 2.92 -17.15
N SER A 291 -3.55 3.98 -16.35
CA SER A 291 -4.78 4.49 -15.73
C SER A 291 -5.84 4.94 -16.74
N ARG A 292 -5.43 5.36 -17.94
CA ARG A 292 -6.35 5.74 -19.04
C ARG A 292 -6.99 4.55 -19.76
N LYS A 293 -6.45 3.33 -19.58
CA LYS A 293 -6.89 2.14 -20.32
C LYS A 293 -7.59 1.11 -19.45
N VAL A 294 -7.25 1.10 -18.17
CA VAL A 294 -7.67 0.05 -17.24
C VAL A 294 -8.96 0.45 -16.55
N PRO A 295 -10.06 -0.31 -16.72
CA PRO A 295 -11.32 -0.01 -16.03
C PRO A 295 -11.25 -0.40 -14.55
N VAL A 296 -12.13 0.20 -13.73
CA VAL A 296 -12.33 -0.21 -12.33
C VAL A 296 -13.22 -1.44 -12.28
N LEU A 297 -12.65 -2.59 -11.96
CA LEU A 297 -13.35 -3.88 -11.90
C LEU A 297 -13.77 -4.28 -10.49
N CYS A 298 -13.15 -3.71 -9.47
CA CYS A 298 -13.43 -4.02 -8.07
C CYS A 298 -13.40 -2.72 -7.25
N LYS A 299 -14.41 -2.48 -6.43
CA LYS A 299 -14.43 -1.39 -5.45
C LYS A 299 -14.54 -1.97 -4.05
N VAL A 300 -13.62 -1.59 -3.19
CA VAL A 300 -13.50 -2.03 -1.79
C VAL A 300 -13.52 -0.80 -0.89
N ALA A 301 -13.89 -0.93 0.37
CA ALA A 301 -13.85 0.17 1.32
C ALA A 301 -12.47 0.88 1.29
N PRO A 302 -12.41 2.21 1.28
CA PRO A 302 -13.50 3.17 1.50
C PRO A 302 -14.26 3.58 0.22
N ALA A 303 -13.87 3.11 -0.97
CA ALA A 303 -14.54 3.45 -2.24
C ALA A 303 -15.96 2.83 -2.35
N LYS A 304 -16.20 1.72 -1.66
CA LYS A 304 -17.50 1.07 -1.49
C LYS A 304 -17.56 0.49 -0.08
N GLN A 305 -18.28 1.15 0.82
CA GLN A 305 -18.28 0.92 2.27
C GLN A 305 -18.73 -0.49 2.71
N ASP A 306 -19.54 -1.17 1.91
CA ASP A 306 -20.12 -2.49 2.20
C ASP A 306 -19.29 -3.65 1.62
N VAL A 307 -18.12 -3.40 1.05
CA VAL A 307 -17.22 -4.42 0.47
C VAL A 307 -15.85 -4.34 1.13
N HIS A 308 -15.40 -5.47 1.68
CA HIS A 308 -14.10 -5.62 2.34
C HIS A 308 -13.26 -6.72 1.69
N MET A 309 -12.05 -6.94 2.17
CA MET A 309 -11.13 -7.94 1.60
C MET A 309 -11.69 -9.38 1.67
N GLU A 310 -12.49 -9.70 2.67
CA GLU A 310 -13.19 -10.99 2.78
C GLU A 310 -14.17 -11.24 1.63
N ASP A 311 -14.82 -10.18 1.10
CA ASP A 311 -15.71 -10.26 -0.05
C ASP A 311 -14.93 -10.44 -1.36
N VAL A 312 -13.80 -9.75 -1.49
CA VAL A 312 -12.86 -9.94 -2.61
C VAL A 312 -12.34 -11.38 -2.63
N HIS A 313 -11.98 -11.92 -1.46
CA HIS A 313 -11.54 -13.32 -1.35
C HIS A 313 -12.63 -14.28 -1.82
N ARG A 314 -13.87 -14.13 -1.35
CA ARG A 314 -15.03 -14.94 -1.77
C ARG A 314 -15.29 -14.85 -3.28
N ALA A 315 -14.94 -13.74 -3.92
CA ALA A 315 -15.07 -13.54 -5.37
C ALA A 315 -13.90 -14.13 -6.18
N GLY A 316 -12.96 -14.86 -5.53
CA GLY A 316 -11.81 -15.50 -6.14
C GLY A 316 -10.50 -14.72 -5.98
N GLY A 317 -10.49 -13.68 -5.14
CA GLY A 317 -9.30 -12.94 -4.76
C GLY A 317 -8.61 -12.24 -5.94
N ILE A 318 -7.32 -12.02 -5.77
CA ILE A 318 -6.50 -11.27 -6.74
C ILE A 318 -6.38 -12.01 -8.07
N MET A 319 -6.27 -13.34 -8.04
CA MET A 319 -6.19 -14.14 -9.26
C MET A 319 -7.43 -13.99 -10.16
N SER A 320 -8.61 -13.80 -9.57
CA SER A 320 -9.82 -13.56 -10.36
C SER A 320 -9.91 -12.14 -10.92
N ILE A 321 -9.38 -11.13 -10.24
CA ILE A 321 -9.28 -9.77 -10.81
C ILE A 321 -8.29 -9.78 -11.98
N LEU A 322 -7.10 -10.39 -11.79
CA LEU A 322 -6.13 -10.58 -12.87
C LEU A 322 -6.72 -11.41 -14.02
N GLY A 323 -7.53 -12.43 -13.72
CA GLY A 323 -8.26 -13.21 -14.73
C GLY A 323 -9.21 -12.38 -15.57
N GLU A 324 -9.96 -11.43 -14.97
CA GLU A 324 -10.82 -10.50 -15.73
C GLU A 324 -10.01 -9.50 -16.55
N LEU A 325 -8.89 -9.00 -16.02
CA LEU A 325 -7.98 -8.12 -16.75
C LEU A 325 -7.33 -8.84 -17.94
N ASP A 326 -6.97 -10.12 -17.81
CA ASP A 326 -6.45 -10.92 -18.91
C ASP A 326 -7.51 -11.17 -19.99
N ARG A 327 -8.75 -11.51 -19.60
CA ARG A 327 -9.88 -11.63 -20.55
C ARG A 327 -10.15 -10.34 -21.31
N ALA A 328 -9.87 -9.20 -20.70
CA ALA A 328 -9.95 -7.88 -21.34
C ALA A 328 -8.72 -7.53 -22.19
N GLY A 329 -7.69 -8.36 -22.23
CA GLY A 329 -6.45 -8.12 -22.99
C GLY A 329 -5.57 -7.01 -22.40
N LEU A 330 -5.64 -6.82 -21.07
CA LEU A 330 -4.95 -5.75 -20.36
C LEU A 330 -3.71 -6.22 -19.59
N LEU A 331 -3.38 -7.52 -19.62
CA LEU A 331 -2.21 -8.08 -18.94
C LEU A 331 -1.20 -8.67 -19.91
N ILE A 332 0.04 -8.74 -19.43
CA ILE A 332 1.14 -9.47 -20.05
C ILE A 332 1.34 -10.74 -19.23
N THR A 333 0.86 -11.89 -19.71
CA THR A 333 0.74 -13.12 -18.92
C THR A 333 1.88 -14.12 -19.09
N ASP A 334 2.84 -13.87 -19.97
CA ASP A 334 4.04 -14.70 -20.16
C ASP A 334 5.20 -14.35 -19.21
N VAL A 335 4.92 -13.54 -18.17
CA VAL A 335 5.87 -13.22 -17.10
C VAL A 335 5.99 -14.36 -16.08
N PRO A 336 7.19 -14.66 -15.55
CA PRO A 336 7.38 -15.71 -14.55
C PRO A 336 6.80 -15.34 -13.19
N THR A 337 6.53 -16.35 -12.36
CA THR A 337 6.16 -16.21 -10.95
C THR A 337 6.99 -17.16 -10.08
N VAL A 338 7.03 -16.93 -8.76
CA VAL A 338 7.73 -17.84 -7.84
C VAL A 338 7.09 -19.22 -7.72
N HIS A 339 5.80 -19.35 -8.05
CA HIS A 339 5.02 -20.57 -7.80
C HIS A 339 4.57 -21.31 -9.07
N GLU A 340 4.56 -20.64 -10.22
CA GLU A 340 4.23 -21.24 -11.52
C GLU A 340 5.21 -20.71 -12.57
N LYS A 341 5.29 -21.39 -13.71
CA LYS A 341 6.21 -20.99 -14.78
C LYS A 341 5.88 -19.60 -15.35
N THR A 342 4.59 -19.32 -15.51
CA THR A 342 4.09 -18.04 -16.00
C THR A 342 2.86 -17.58 -15.21
N LEU A 343 2.55 -16.28 -15.27
CA LEU A 343 1.29 -15.76 -14.75
C LEU A 343 0.07 -16.42 -15.43
N LYS A 344 0.18 -16.77 -16.73
CA LYS A 344 -0.87 -17.49 -17.42
C LYS A 344 -1.18 -18.83 -16.76
N ASP A 345 -0.14 -19.62 -16.46
CA ASP A 345 -0.31 -20.92 -15.79
C ASP A 345 -0.93 -20.74 -14.40
N ALA A 346 -0.56 -19.67 -13.70
CA ALA A 346 -1.15 -19.32 -12.41
C ALA A 346 -2.63 -18.97 -12.53
N LEU A 347 -3.01 -18.18 -13.53
CA LEU A 347 -4.42 -17.83 -13.79
C LEU A 347 -5.26 -19.05 -14.19
N ASP A 348 -4.74 -19.92 -15.04
CA ASP A 348 -5.44 -21.15 -15.47
C ASP A 348 -5.73 -22.07 -14.28
N LYS A 349 -4.88 -22.04 -13.23
CA LYS A 349 -5.03 -22.85 -12.03
C LYS A 349 -5.87 -22.19 -10.93
N TRP A 350 -5.76 -20.88 -10.73
CA TRP A 350 -6.28 -20.20 -9.54
C TRP A 350 -7.46 -19.23 -9.80
N ASP A 351 -7.71 -18.81 -11.04
CA ASP A 351 -8.90 -18.02 -11.35
C ASP A 351 -10.15 -18.91 -11.29
N ILE A 352 -11.09 -18.59 -10.39
CA ILE A 352 -12.31 -19.39 -10.16
C ILE A 352 -13.24 -19.50 -11.38
N ILE A 353 -13.01 -18.69 -12.41
CA ILE A 353 -13.76 -18.79 -13.69
C ILE A 353 -13.09 -19.75 -14.67
N ARG A 354 -11.80 -20.06 -14.49
CA ARG A 354 -11.02 -20.95 -15.37
C ARG A 354 -10.82 -22.34 -14.79
N THR A 355 -10.54 -22.39 -13.48
CA THR A 355 -10.21 -23.64 -12.82
C THR A 355 -11.43 -24.54 -12.64
N GLU A 356 -11.21 -25.85 -12.66
CA GLU A 356 -12.18 -26.87 -12.25
C GLU A 356 -11.76 -27.56 -10.92
N ASP A 357 -10.69 -27.06 -10.29
CA ASP A 357 -10.13 -27.64 -9.07
C ASP A 357 -11.02 -27.34 -7.84
N PRO A 358 -11.63 -28.37 -7.21
CA PRO A 358 -12.48 -28.18 -6.04
C PRO A 358 -11.72 -27.62 -4.82
N ASP A 359 -10.42 -27.87 -4.70
CA ASP A 359 -9.61 -27.36 -3.61
C ASP A 359 -9.41 -25.83 -3.73
N VAL A 360 -9.32 -25.30 -4.94
CA VAL A 360 -9.27 -23.87 -5.20
C VAL A 360 -10.62 -23.22 -4.85
N TYR A 361 -11.73 -23.83 -5.24
CA TYR A 361 -13.07 -23.36 -4.83
C TYR A 361 -13.23 -23.36 -3.33
N GLN A 362 -12.79 -24.43 -2.65
CA GLN A 362 -12.84 -24.51 -1.19
C GLN A 362 -11.95 -23.44 -0.54
N PHE A 363 -10.77 -23.19 -1.08
CA PHE A 363 -9.85 -22.17 -0.57
C PHE A 363 -10.49 -20.78 -0.59
N PHE A 364 -11.10 -20.36 -1.71
CA PHE A 364 -11.71 -19.04 -1.84
C PHE A 364 -13.10 -18.91 -1.15
N ARG A 365 -13.66 -19.99 -0.64
CA ARG A 365 -14.86 -19.93 0.22
C ARG A 365 -14.57 -19.59 1.68
N SER A 366 -13.32 -19.38 2.07
CA SER A 366 -12.97 -18.93 3.43
C SER A 366 -13.81 -17.74 3.86
N ALA A 367 -14.41 -17.81 5.05
CA ALA A 367 -15.33 -16.81 5.57
C ALA A 367 -14.83 -16.25 6.90
N PRO A 368 -15.22 -15.02 7.30
CA PRO A 368 -14.86 -14.45 8.60
C PRO A 368 -15.47 -15.27 9.75
N GLY A 369 -14.75 -15.32 10.88
CA GLY A 369 -15.21 -15.95 12.11
C GLY A 369 -16.27 -15.14 12.83
N GLY A 370 -16.21 -13.81 12.70
CA GLY A 370 -17.12 -12.87 13.38
C GLY A 370 -16.90 -12.79 14.88
N VAL A 371 -15.69 -13.13 15.36
CA VAL A 371 -15.33 -13.11 16.78
C VAL A 371 -14.03 -12.31 16.96
N PRO A 372 -14.00 -11.29 17.80
CA PRO A 372 -12.77 -10.55 18.07
C PRO A 372 -11.63 -11.45 18.56
N THR A 373 -10.47 -11.38 17.91
CA THR A 373 -9.31 -12.22 18.26
C THR A 373 -8.00 -11.65 17.72
N GLN A 374 -6.91 -11.88 18.45
CA GLN A 374 -5.53 -11.59 18.01
C GLN A 374 -4.79 -12.87 17.57
N THR A 375 -5.48 -14.01 17.54
CA THR A 375 -4.87 -15.32 17.24
C THR A 375 -5.03 -15.64 15.75
N ALA A 376 -3.88 -15.80 15.07
CA ALA A 376 -3.87 -16.27 13.69
C ALA A 376 -4.47 -17.67 13.56
N PHE A 377 -5.12 -17.94 12.42
CA PHE A 377 -5.64 -19.27 12.06
C PHE A 377 -6.66 -19.86 13.06
N SER A 378 -7.31 -18.99 13.85
CA SER A 378 -8.18 -19.38 14.96
C SER A 378 -9.57 -19.82 14.53
N GLN A 379 -9.89 -19.73 13.23
CA GLN A 379 -11.21 -20.09 12.72
C GLN A 379 -11.15 -20.78 11.34
N ASP A 380 -12.20 -21.53 11.00
CA ASP A 380 -12.29 -22.37 9.81
C ASP A 380 -13.69 -22.35 9.15
N ARG A 381 -14.36 -21.20 9.22
CA ARG A 381 -15.67 -21.02 8.59
C ARG A 381 -15.56 -20.87 7.08
N TYR A 382 -16.59 -21.32 6.37
CA TYR A 382 -16.67 -21.25 4.92
C TYR A 382 -18.02 -20.72 4.46
N TYR A 383 -18.01 -19.89 3.42
CA TYR A 383 -19.22 -19.55 2.68
C TYR A 383 -19.76 -20.78 1.96
N GLN A 384 -21.08 -20.84 1.79
CA GLN A 384 -21.72 -21.94 1.02
C GLN A 384 -21.37 -21.86 -0.47
N THR A 385 -21.27 -20.63 -1.01
CA THR A 385 -21.02 -20.37 -2.43
C THR A 385 -19.98 -19.27 -2.61
N LEU A 386 -19.24 -19.34 -3.72
CA LEU A 386 -18.41 -18.24 -4.20
C LEU A 386 -19.29 -17.13 -4.82
N ASP A 387 -18.74 -15.93 -4.93
CA ASP A 387 -19.27 -14.87 -5.77
C ASP A 387 -18.63 -14.94 -7.17
N GLY A 388 -19.24 -15.71 -8.06
CA GLY A 388 -18.83 -15.81 -9.47
C GLY A 388 -19.54 -14.82 -10.40
N ASN A 389 -20.37 -13.93 -9.87
CA ASN A 389 -21.12 -12.96 -10.69
C ASN A 389 -20.19 -11.82 -11.16
N ARG A 390 -19.91 -11.76 -12.46
CA ARG A 390 -19.04 -10.76 -13.07
C ARG A 390 -19.80 -9.55 -13.66
N GLU A 391 -21.10 -9.50 -13.53
CA GLU A 391 -21.93 -8.37 -13.97
C GLU A 391 -22.24 -7.42 -12.81
N THR A 392 -22.65 -7.95 -11.66
CA THR A 392 -23.12 -7.17 -10.51
C THR A 392 -22.41 -7.51 -9.19
N GLY A 393 -21.51 -8.50 -9.21
CA GLY A 393 -20.77 -8.96 -8.04
C GLY A 393 -19.66 -8.01 -7.58
N VAL A 394 -18.86 -8.50 -6.64
CA VAL A 394 -17.72 -7.76 -6.06
C VAL A 394 -16.64 -7.51 -7.11
N ILE A 395 -16.28 -8.53 -7.88
CA ILE A 395 -15.38 -8.43 -9.04
C ILE A 395 -16.23 -8.45 -10.31
N ARG A 396 -16.05 -7.44 -11.15
CA ARG A 396 -16.80 -7.28 -12.40
C ARG A 396 -15.91 -7.53 -13.61
N ASN A 397 -16.51 -7.93 -14.74
CA ASN A 397 -15.82 -7.94 -16.00
C ASN A 397 -15.71 -6.53 -16.61
N ALA A 398 -14.92 -6.36 -17.66
CA ALA A 398 -14.68 -5.05 -18.29
C ALA A 398 -15.95 -4.40 -18.87
N GLU A 399 -16.93 -5.20 -19.31
CA GLU A 399 -18.19 -4.69 -19.86
C GLU A 399 -19.05 -4.04 -18.77
N HIS A 400 -19.03 -4.60 -17.56
CA HIS A 400 -19.82 -4.15 -16.41
C HIS A 400 -18.98 -3.38 -15.37
N ALA A 401 -17.81 -2.88 -15.76
CA ALA A 401 -16.91 -2.14 -14.88
C ALA A 401 -17.61 -0.98 -14.16
N PHE A 402 -17.16 -0.67 -12.96
CA PHE A 402 -17.66 0.49 -12.18
C PHE A 402 -17.31 1.81 -12.85
N SER A 403 -16.19 1.89 -13.55
CA SER A 403 -15.74 3.01 -14.36
C SER A 403 -14.88 2.49 -15.51
N LYS A 404 -14.94 3.16 -16.66
CA LYS A 404 -14.05 2.88 -17.80
C LYS A 404 -12.65 3.45 -17.60
N ASP A 405 -12.53 4.55 -16.86
CA ASP A 405 -11.27 5.13 -16.41
C ASP A 405 -10.82 4.47 -15.11
N GLY A 406 -9.51 4.41 -14.92
CA GLY A 406 -8.90 3.78 -13.76
C GLY A 406 -9.23 4.43 -12.41
N GLY A 407 -9.05 3.66 -11.35
CA GLY A 407 -9.29 4.12 -9.98
C GLY A 407 -8.22 5.06 -9.41
N LEU A 408 -7.11 5.26 -10.13
CA LEU A 408 -6.06 6.23 -9.86
C LEU A 408 -5.80 7.06 -11.11
N ALA A 409 -5.39 8.32 -10.97
CA ALA A 409 -5.02 9.17 -12.09
C ALA A 409 -3.82 10.05 -11.76
N VAL A 410 -2.95 10.26 -12.74
CA VAL A 410 -1.88 11.26 -12.71
C VAL A 410 -2.38 12.54 -13.34
N LEU A 411 -2.20 13.68 -12.67
CA LEU A 411 -2.48 15.00 -13.24
C LEU A 411 -1.17 15.77 -13.41
N TYR A 412 -1.08 16.55 -14.48
CA TYR A 412 0.07 17.40 -14.81
C TYR A 412 -0.37 18.85 -15.02
N GLY A 413 0.52 19.78 -14.78
CA GLY A 413 0.31 21.20 -15.03
C GLY A 413 1.36 22.08 -14.39
N ASN A 414 1.16 23.40 -14.46
CA ASN A 414 2.14 24.37 -13.96
C ASN A 414 2.39 24.29 -12.45
N ILE A 415 1.47 23.69 -11.69
CA ILE A 415 1.63 23.45 -10.24
C ILE A 415 2.27 22.09 -9.93
N ALA A 416 2.22 21.13 -10.85
CA ALA A 416 2.72 19.76 -10.70
C ALA A 416 3.43 19.33 -11.99
N LEU A 417 4.63 19.84 -12.21
CA LEU A 417 5.40 19.61 -13.45
C LEU A 417 5.78 18.13 -13.62
N ASP A 418 6.14 17.46 -12.52
CA ASP A 418 6.49 16.04 -12.50
C ASP A 418 5.27 15.14 -12.14
N GLY A 419 4.08 15.75 -12.07
CA GLY A 419 2.82 15.08 -11.79
C GLY A 419 2.39 15.11 -10.33
N CYS A 420 1.14 14.74 -10.13
CA CYS A 420 0.50 14.49 -8.84
C CYS A 420 -0.53 13.36 -9.00
N ILE A 421 -0.99 12.77 -7.89
CA ILE A 421 -1.84 11.59 -7.90
C ILE A 421 -3.19 11.88 -7.25
N VAL A 422 -4.26 11.38 -7.86
CA VAL A 422 -5.62 11.38 -7.30
C VAL A 422 -6.22 9.96 -7.33
N LYS A 423 -6.87 9.56 -6.23
CA LYS A 423 -7.66 8.32 -6.16
C LYS A 423 -9.06 8.59 -6.73
N THR A 424 -9.22 8.40 -8.04
CA THR A 424 -10.46 8.69 -8.77
C THR A 424 -11.61 7.77 -8.37
N ALA A 425 -11.33 6.54 -7.92
CA ALA A 425 -12.35 5.60 -7.43
C ALA A 425 -13.17 6.14 -6.25
N GLY A 426 -12.62 7.11 -5.50
CA GLY A 426 -13.26 7.77 -4.36
C GLY A 426 -13.82 9.16 -4.65
N VAL A 427 -13.71 9.67 -5.88
CA VAL A 427 -14.20 11.00 -6.29
C VAL A 427 -15.61 10.90 -6.85
N ASP A 428 -16.48 11.80 -6.43
CA ASP A 428 -17.83 11.91 -6.99
C ASP A 428 -17.78 12.46 -8.44
N GLU A 429 -18.61 11.92 -9.32
CA GLU A 429 -18.62 12.31 -10.74
C GLU A 429 -18.89 13.80 -10.95
N SER A 430 -19.62 14.44 -10.04
CA SER A 430 -19.97 15.88 -10.12
C SER A 430 -18.76 16.81 -9.96
N ILE A 431 -17.66 16.33 -9.36
CA ILE A 431 -16.44 17.13 -9.07
C ILE A 431 -15.20 16.60 -9.78
N LEU A 432 -15.35 15.77 -10.83
CA LEU A 432 -14.23 15.37 -11.68
C LEU A 432 -13.59 16.56 -12.42
N LYS A 433 -14.35 17.64 -12.60
CA LYS A 433 -13.86 18.97 -12.99
C LYS A 433 -14.21 19.94 -11.89
N PHE A 434 -13.21 20.60 -11.35
CA PHE A 434 -13.37 21.47 -10.20
C PHE A 434 -12.49 22.71 -10.35
N ASN A 435 -13.08 23.87 -10.18
CA ASN A 435 -12.38 25.15 -10.13
C ASN A 435 -12.65 25.77 -8.78
N GLY A 436 -11.61 26.02 -8.01
CA GLY A 436 -11.77 26.51 -6.65
C GLY A 436 -10.72 27.52 -6.23
N THR A 437 -11.04 28.22 -5.16
CA THR A 437 -10.17 29.25 -4.59
C THR A 437 -9.20 28.62 -3.59
N ALA A 438 -7.91 28.87 -3.75
CA ALA A 438 -6.88 28.36 -2.85
C ALA A 438 -7.04 28.88 -1.42
N ARG A 439 -6.95 27.97 -0.45
CA ARG A 439 -6.74 28.23 0.98
C ARG A 439 -5.45 27.53 1.39
N VAL A 440 -4.41 28.31 1.68
CA VAL A 440 -3.05 27.79 1.83
C VAL A 440 -2.71 27.57 3.30
N PHE A 441 -2.21 26.37 3.60
CA PHE A 441 -1.76 25.95 4.92
C PHE A 441 -0.36 25.34 4.82
N GLU A 442 0.48 25.59 5.82
CA GLU A 442 1.86 25.09 5.85
C GLU A 442 2.06 23.91 6.82
N SER A 443 0.94 23.32 7.28
CA SER A 443 0.91 22.08 8.05
C SER A 443 -0.46 21.41 7.97
N GLN A 444 -0.51 20.08 8.23
CA GLN A 444 -1.77 19.36 8.42
C GLN A 444 -2.60 19.98 9.55
N ASP A 445 -1.96 20.32 10.67
CA ASP A 445 -2.65 20.78 11.88
C ASP A 445 -3.39 22.10 11.61
N SER A 446 -2.74 23.08 10.96
CA SER A 446 -3.38 24.33 10.61
C SER A 446 -4.55 24.16 9.62
N ALA A 447 -4.45 23.20 8.69
CA ALA A 447 -5.55 22.87 7.79
C ALA A 447 -6.72 22.21 8.52
N VAL A 448 -6.44 21.29 9.43
CA VAL A 448 -7.45 20.63 10.29
C VAL A 448 -8.19 21.65 11.14
N ASP A 449 -7.46 22.53 11.83
CA ASP A 449 -8.06 23.60 12.64
C ASP A 449 -8.98 24.52 11.82
N ALA A 450 -8.55 24.84 10.58
CA ALA A 450 -9.34 25.67 9.66
C ALA A 450 -10.62 24.96 9.18
N VAL A 451 -10.57 23.66 8.91
CA VAL A 451 -11.75 22.86 8.54
C VAL A 451 -12.74 22.78 9.70
N LEU A 452 -12.27 22.40 10.89
CA LEU A 452 -13.11 22.27 12.08
C LEU A 452 -13.66 23.62 12.54
N GLY A 453 -12.86 24.68 12.47
CA GLY A 453 -13.23 26.06 12.79
C GLY A 453 -14.15 26.72 11.75
N GLY A 454 -14.46 26.04 10.66
CA GLY A 454 -15.36 26.56 9.60
C GLY A 454 -14.76 27.71 8.80
N VAL A 455 -13.43 27.83 8.71
CA VAL A 455 -12.71 28.78 7.82
C VAL A 455 -12.81 28.32 6.37
N VAL A 456 -12.64 27.02 6.14
CA VAL A 456 -12.79 26.39 4.82
C VAL A 456 -14.28 26.38 4.43
N LYS A 457 -14.58 26.75 3.19
CA LYS A 457 -15.92 26.88 2.64
C LYS A 457 -16.09 26.05 1.36
N ALA A 458 -17.35 25.79 0.98
CA ALA A 458 -17.65 25.25 -0.33
C ALA A 458 -17.02 26.07 -1.46
N GLY A 459 -16.37 25.40 -2.41
CA GLY A 459 -15.63 26.01 -3.51
C GLY A 459 -14.13 26.26 -3.23
N ASP A 460 -13.65 25.96 -2.02
CA ASP A 460 -12.23 26.10 -1.71
C ASP A 460 -11.40 24.89 -2.19
N VAL A 461 -10.16 25.17 -2.61
CA VAL A 461 -9.08 24.17 -2.72
C VAL A 461 -8.16 24.35 -1.53
N VAL A 462 -8.17 23.40 -0.61
CA VAL A 462 -7.32 23.38 0.57
C VAL A 462 -5.92 22.93 0.16
N VAL A 463 -4.95 23.83 0.15
CA VAL A 463 -3.56 23.58 -0.24
C VAL A 463 -2.73 23.38 1.02
N ILE A 464 -2.19 22.18 1.21
CA ILE A 464 -1.29 21.85 2.34
C ILE A 464 0.09 21.60 1.77
N ARG A 465 1.04 22.49 2.06
CA ARG A 465 2.39 22.46 1.49
C ARG A 465 3.47 22.27 2.55
N TYR A 466 4.69 21.96 2.11
CA TYR A 466 5.84 21.61 2.97
C TYR A 466 5.59 20.32 3.81
N GLU A 467 4.78 19.41 3.30
CA GLU A 467 4.55 18.08 3.86
C GLU A 467 5.13 16.97 2.96
N GLY A 468 5.95 17.34 1.98
CA GLY A 468 6.61 16.41 1.07
C GLY A 468 7.74 15.58 1.70
N PRO A 469 8.42 14.74 0.89
CA PRO A 469 9.52 13.87 1.37
C PRO A 469 10.60 14.63 2.13
N ARG A 470 11.03 15.78 1.63
CA ARG A 470 12.05 16.64 2.23
C ARG A 470 11.47 17.64 3.21
N GLY A 471 10.40 18.32 2.82
CA GLY A 471 9.81 19.44 3.56
C GLY A 471 9.08 19.03 4.82
N GLY A 472 8.51 17.82 4.88
CA GLY A 472 7.82 17.26 6.02
C GLY A 472 8.68 17.19 7.29
N PRO A 473 9.87 16.59 7.29
CA PRO A 473 10.36 15.53 6.41
C PRO A 473 9.64 14.20 6.66
N GLY A 474 9.68 13.32 5.66
CA GLY A 474 9.07 12.00 5.77
C GLY A 474 7.70 11.90 5.10
N MET A 475 7.26 12.96 4.40
CA MET A 475 6.04 12.95 3.59
C MET A 475 4.82 12.47 4.37
N GLN A 476 4.41 13.24 5.36
CA GLN A 476 3.32 12.91 6.27
C GLN A 476 2.08 12.42 5.51
N GLU A 477 1.55 11.27 5.92
CA GLU A 477 0.28 10.76 5.41
C GLU A 477 -0.88 11.38 6.16
N MET A 478 -1.81 11.96 5.42
CA MET A 478 -2.92 12.71 5.97
C MET A 478 -4.24 11.99 5.71
N LEU A 479 -5.01 11.75 6.77
CA LEU A 479 -6.38 11.22 6.69
C LEU A 479 -7.38 12.18 7.35
N TYR A 480 -6.99 12.86 8.41
CA TYR A 480 -7.86 13.77 9.15
C TYR A 480 -8.45 14.91 8.30
N PRO A 481 -7.68 15.63 7.45
CA PRO A 481 -8.27 16.68 6.61
C PRO A 481 -9.38 16.16 5.71
N THR A 482 -9.21 14.97 5.11
CA THR A 482 -10.22 14.35 4.24
C THR A 482 -11.45 13.90 5.01
N SER A 483 -11.25 13.30 6.19
CA SER A 483 -12.32 12.82 7.06
C SER A 483 -13.16 13.98 7.61
N TYR A 484 -12.50 15.06 8.01
CA TYR A 484 -13.20 16.23 8.58
C TYR A 484 -13.92 17.06 7.52
N LEU A 485 -13.40 17.18 6.31
CA LEU A 485 -14.19 17.76 5.21
C LEU A 485 -15.48 16.96 4.99
N LYS A 486 -15.39 15.63 5.04
CA LYS A 486 -16.57 14.76 4.90
C LYS A 486 -17.53 14.93 6.06
N SER A 487 -17.08 14.94 7.32
CA SER A 487 -17.94 15.14 8.51
C SER A 487 -18.64 16.50 8.52
N LYS A 488 -17.98 17.54 7.98
CA LYS A 488 -18.58 18.89 7.83
C LYS A 488 -19.43 19.06 6.58
N GLY A 489 -19.70 17.99 5.81
CA GLY A 489 -20.52 18.03 4.58
C GLY A 489 -19.84 18.66 3.36
N LEU A 490 -18.52 18.93 3.44
CA LEU A 490 -17.73 19.59 2.40
C LEU A 490 -17.05 18.61 1.44
N GLY A 491 -17.19 17.30 1.62
CA GLY A 491 -16.47 16.28 0.87
C GLY A 491 -16.73 16.26 -0.65
N LYS A 492 -17.81 16.88 -1.12
CA LYS A 492 -18.15 17.09 -2.54
C LYS A 492 -18.06 18.54 -2.98
N GLU A 493 -17.70 19.43 -2.06
CA GLU A 493 -17.73 20.88 -2.28
C GLU A 493 -16.33 21.50 -2.27
N CYS A 494 -15.32 20.75 -1.86
CA CYS A 494 -13.94 21.19 -1.74
C CYS A 494 -12.97 20.19 -2.38
N ALA A 495 -11.79 20.68 -2.78
CA ALA A 495 -10.63 19.86 -3.13
C ALA A 495 -9.53 20.00 -2.09
N LEU A 496 -8.72 18.95 -1.94
CA LEU A 496 -7.46 18.95 -1.18
C LEU A 496 -6.28 18.78 -2.11
N LEU A 497 -5.23 19.55 -1.91
CA LEU A 497 -4.00 19.51 -2.70
C LEU A 497 -2.78 19.56 -1.79
N THR A 498 -1.82 18.65 -1.96
CA THR A 498 -0.62 18.60 -1.11
C THR A 498 0.61 18.04 -1.83
N ASP A 499 1.78 18.50 -1.43
CA ASP A 499 3.07 17.87 -1.75
C ASP A 499 3.39 16.67 -0.80
N GLY A 500 2.61 16.51 0.26
CA GLY A 500 2.57 15.31 1.08
C GLY A 500 1.75 14.19 0.41
N ARG A 501 1.16 13.32 1.22
CA ARG A 501 0.33 12.21 0.74
C ARG A 501 -0.95 12.06 1.54
N PHE A 502 -1.97 11.49 0.90
CA PHE A 502 -3.20 11.12 1.57
C PHE A 502 -3.24 9.60 1.81
N SER A 503 -3.92 9.20 2.87
CA SER A 503 -4.13 7.78 3.19
C SER A 503 -4.91 7.07 2.09
N GLY A 504 -4.69 5.77 1.92
CA GLY A 504 -5.53 4.90 1.11
C GLY A 504 -7.00 4.91 1.55
N GLY A 505 -7.27 5.28 2.81
CA GLY A 505 -8.61 5.51 3.37
C GLY A 505 -9.28 6.83 2.97
N SER A 506 -8.58 7.73 2.25
CA SER A 506 -9.14 9.01 1.83
C SER A 506 -10.23 8.86 0.77
N SER A 507 -11.23 9.72 0.84
CA SER A 507 -12.30 9.87 -0.14
C SER A 507 -12.49 11.34 -0.48
N GLY A 508 -13.22 11.63 -1.58
CA GLY A 508 -13.36 12.98 -2.11
C GLY A 508 -12.19 13.37 -3.03
N LEU A 509 -12.18 14.62 -3.48
CA LEU A 509 -11.17 15.14 -4.42
C LEU A 509 -9.88 15.49 -3.65
N SER A 510 -9.07 14.46 -3.38
CA SER A 510 -7.81 14.56 -2.66
C SER A 510 -6.63 14.25 -3.59
N ILE A 511 -5.82 15.27 -3.86
CA ILE A 511 -4.69 15.23 -4.81
C ILE A 511 -3.40 15.36 -4.02
N GLY A 512 -2.61 14.31 -3.99
CA GLY A 512 -1.33 14.26 -3.28
C GLY A 512 -0.13 14.11 -4.20
N HIS A 513 1.06 14.02 -3.60
CA HIS A 513 2.33 13.80 -4.29
C HIS A 513 2.69 14.88 -5.30
N VAL A 514 2.22 16.12 -5.09
CA VAL A 514 2.55 17.23 -6.00
C VAL A 514 4.07 17.35 -6.11
N SER A 515 4.55 17.20 -7.32
CA SER A 515 5.98 17.18 -7.60
C SER A 515 6.34 18.19 -8.70
N PRO A 516 7.45 18.93 -8.51
CA PRO A 516 8.31 19.00 -7.32
C PRO A 516 7.60 19.54 -6.08
N GLU A 517 8.02 19.10 -4.86
CA GLU A 517 7.48 19.60 -3.60
C GLU A 517 7.88 21.06 -3.31
N ALA A 518 7.17 21.75 -2.43
CA ALA A 518 7.46 23.13 -2.07
C ALA A 518 8.90 23.32 -1.57
N ALA A 519 9.40 22.41 -0.72
CA ALA A 519 10.77 22.46 -0.17
C ALA A 519 11.88 22.27 -1.23
N GLU A 520 11.54 21.79 -2.42
CA GLU A 520 12.43 21.67 -3.58
C GLU A 520 12.19 22.76 -4.64
N GLY A 521 11.50 23.82 -4.30
CA GLY A 521 11.22 24.92 -5.24
C GLY A 521 10.04 24.66 -6.16
N GLY A 522 9.18 23.68 -5.84
CA GLY A 522 7.97 23.37 -6.61
C GLY A 522 6.95 24.52 -6.57
N ALA A 523 6.17 24.63 -7.64
CA ALA A 523 5.21 25.73 -7.81
C ALA A 523 4.08 25.74 -6.76
N ILE A 524 3.81 24.60 -6.09
CA ILE A 524 2.90 24.55 -4.95
C ILE A 524 3.33 25.50 -3.82
N GLY A 525 4.66 25.74 -3.67
CA GLY A 525 5.21 26.72 -2.73
C GLY A 525 4.91 28.18 -3.07
N LEU A 526 4.46 28.46 -4.31
CA LEU A 526 4.15 29.81 -4.83
C LEU A 526 2.65 30.12 -4.81
N VAL A 527 1.79 29.17 -4.43
CA VAL A 527 0.34 29.40 -4.32
C VAL A 527 0.07 30.38 -3.19
N GLU A 528 -0.80 31.33 -3.41
CA GLU A 528 -1.27 32.31 -2.42
C GLU A 528 -2.77 32.15 -2.17
N ASP A 529 -3.23 32.56 -0.99
CA ASP A 529 -4.66 32.59 -0.67
C ASP A 529 -5.44 33.43 -1.70
N GLY A 530 -6.51 32.86 -2.21
CA GLY A 530 -7.35 33.51 -3.20
C GLY A 530 -7.01 33.17 -4.66
N ASP A 531 -5.90 32.49 -4.94
CA ASP A 531 -5.58 32.02 -6.29
C ASP A 531 -6.63 31.04 -6.81
N LEU A 532 -6.91 31.08 -8.09
CA LEU A 532 -7.78 30.09 -8.74
C LEU A 532 -6.97 28.86 -9.14
N ILE A 533 -7.42 27.68 -8.71
CA ILE A 533 -6.88 26.39 -9.13
C ILE A 533 -7.94 25.65 -9.94
N GLU A 534 -7.56 25.22 -11.15
CA GLU A 534 -8.40 24.48 -12.10
C GLU A 534 -7.96 23.02 -12.14
N ILE A 535 -8.88 22.10 -11.88
CA ILE A 535 -8.65 20.65 -11.84
C ILE A 535 -9.56 20.00 -12.88
N ASP A 536 -8.98 19.23 -13.81
CA ASP A 536 -9.71 18.48 -14.83
C ASP A 536 -9.17 17.03 -14.89
N ILE A 537 -9.78 16.14 -14.10
CA ILE A 537 -9.37 14.73 -14.02
C ILE A 537 -9.53 14.02 -15.38
N PRO A 538 -10.65 14.16 -16.11
CA PRO A 538 -10.79 13.58 -17.45
C PRO A 538 -9.66 13.95 -18.41
N ASN A 539 -9.19 15.20 -18.39
CA ASN A 539 -8.10 15.68 -19.23
C ASN A 539 -6.72 15.53 -18.59
N ARG A 540 -6.64 15.02 -17.34
CA ARG A 540 -5.38 14.81 -16.60
C ARG A 540 -4.60 16.11 -16.38
N THR A 541 -5.30 17.21 -16.09
CA THR A 541 -4.67 18.52 -15.89
C THR A 541 -4.99 19.11 -14.52
N ILE A 542 -4.01 19.84 -13.99
CA ILE A 542 -4.15 20.72 -12.83
C ILE A 542 -3.40 22.02 -13.11
N HIS A 543 -4.07 23.14 -12.95
CA HIS A 543 -3.53 24.44 -13.35
C HIS A 543 -3.75 25.50 -12.28
N LEU A 544 -2.70 26.24 -11.94
CA LEU A 544 -2.76 27.48 -11.18
C LEU A 544 -2.98 28.64 -12.14
N ALA A 545 -4.14 29.26 -12.10
CA ALA A 545 -4.54 30.32 -13.02
C ALA A 545 -3.93 31.69 -12.63
N VAL A 546 -2.61 31.72 -12.60
CA VAL A 546 -1.78 32.92 -12.35
C VAL A 546 -0.85 33.11 -13.54
N ASP A 547 -0.69 34.33 -14.01
CA ASP A 547 0.15 34.61 -15.17
C ASP A 547 1.64 34.38 -14.88
N ASP A 548 2.40 34.11 -15.95
CA ASP A 548 3.82 33.74 -15.85
C ASP A 548 4.69 34.84 -15.21
N ALA A 549 4.35 36.10 -15.40
CA ALA A 549 5.10 37.21 -14.84
C ALA A 549 4.91 37.29 -13.31
N THR A 550 3.69 37.09 -12.85
CA THR A 550 3.36 36.98 -11.42
C THR A 550 4.03 35.79 -10.79
N MET A 551 3.98 34.59 -11.45
CA MET A 551 4.67 33.40 -10.98
C MET A 551 6.18 33.56 -10.89
N ALA A 552 6.81 34.25 -11.87
CA ALA A 552 8.23 34.55 -11.85
C ALA A 552 8.60 35.49 -10.67
N ALA A 553 7.80 36.51 -10.43
CA ALA A 553 8.01 37.43 -9.30
C ALA A 553 7.86 36.74 -7.94
N ARG A 554 6.86 35.87 -7.79
CA ARG A 554 6.67 35.07 -6.58
C ARG A 554 7.86 34.12 -6.35
N ARG A 555 8.38 33.50 -7.41
CA ARG A 555 9.55 32.62 -7.34
C ARG A 555 10.79 33.39 -6.89
N GLU A 556 11.08 34.53 -7.48
CA GLU A 556 12.20 35.38 -7.05
C GLU A 556 12.09 35.80 -5.58
N ALA A 557 10.90 36.17 -5.13
CA ALA A 557 10.64 36.49 -3.73
C ALA A 557 10.82 35.30 -2.81
N GLN A 558 10.38 34.10 -3.23
CA GLN A 558 10.51 32.87 -2.45
C GLN A 558 11.95 32.39 -2.37
N GLU A 559 12.76 32.54 -3.43
CA GLU A 559 14.19 32.21 -3.41
C GLU A 559 14.96 33.07 -2.40
N GLN A 560 14.56 34.35 -2.24
CA GLN A 560 15.15 35.22 -1.23
C GLN A 560 14.77 34.85 0.20
N LYS A 561 13.54 34.36 0.42
CA LYS A 561 13.06 33.91 1.74
C LYS A 561 13.57 32.52 2.10
N GLY A 562 13.90 31.68 1.12
CA GLY A 562 14.15 30.25 1.26
C GLY A 562 12.87 29.41 1.17
N TRP A 563 13.03 28.15 0.75
CA TRP A 563 11.93 27.22 0.52
C TRP A 563 11.59 26.43 1.79
N HIS A 564 11.02 27.12 2.78
CA HIS A 564 10.59 26.57 4.06
C HIS A 564 9.30 27.26 4.54
N PRO A 565 8.54 26.67 5.46
CA PRO A 565 7.35 27.30 6.05
C PRO A 565 7.68 28.68 6.65
N VAL A 566 6.74 29.61 6.51
CA VAL A 566 6.87 30.96 7.09
C VAL A 566 6.68 30.89 8.61
N GLU A 567 5.73 30.07 9.07
CA GLU A 567 5.47 29.86 10.48
C GLU A 567 6.30 28.69 11.01
N GLU A 568 6.85 28.87 12.22
CA GLU A 568 7.55 27.78 12.91
C GLU A 568 6.53 26.70 13.32
N ARG A 569 6.72 25.50 12.81
CA ARG A 569 5.88 24.36 13.16
C ARG A 569 6.34 23.76 14.49
N PRO A 570 5.43 23.45 15.42
CA PRO A 570 5.78 22.93 16.75
C PRO A 570 6.20 21.44 16.70
N ARG A 571 6.84 20.97 15.62
CA ARG A 571 7.28 19.60 15.43
C ARG A 571 8.79 19.42 15.65
N LYS A 572 9.16 18.30 16.27
CA LYS A 572 10.56 17.98 16.56
C LYS A 572 11.15 17.08 15.48
N ILE A 573 12.03 17.63 14.67
CA ILE A 573 12.74 16.87 13.64
C ILE A 573 13.97 16.17 14.25
N SER A 574 13.93 14.85 14.32
CA SER A 574 14.99 14.00 14.85
C SER A 574 16.20 13.91 13.89
N LYS A 575 17.30 13.34 14.38
CA LYS A 575 18.48 13.05 13.54
C LYS A 575 18.15 12.09 12.39
N ALA A 576 17.30 11.09 12.64
CA ALA A 576 16.87 10.12 11.64
C ALA A 576 16.08 10.80 10.50
N LEU A 577 15.13 11.67 10.84
CA LEU A 577 14.35 12.42 9.86
C LEU A 577 15.21 13.42 9.07
N LYS A 578 16.18 14.07 9.72
CA LYS A 578 17.15 14.95 9.02
C LYS A 578 17.99 14.16 8.01
N ALA A 579 18.48 12.98 8.39
CA ALA A 579 19.24 12.12 7.49
C ALA A 579 18.40 11.67 6.29
N TYR A 580 17.14 11.29 6.50
CA TYR A 580 16.22 10.97 5.41
C TYR A 580 16.03 12.17 4.46
N ALA A 581 15.71 13.35 4.99
CA ALA A 581 15.47 14.56 4.19
C ALA A 581 16.67 14.98 3.33
N MET A 582 17.91 14.69 3.78
CA MET A 582 19.13 15.04 3.04
C MET A 582 19.31 14.23 1.75
N HIS A 583 18.78 13.02 1.70
CA HIS A 583 19.03 12.07 0.61
C HIS A 583 17.78 11.70 -0.19
N THR A 584 16.59 12.07 0.28
CA THR A 584 15.34 11.69 -0.40
C THR A 584 15.15 12.45 -1.71
N THR A 585 14.58 11.75 -2.68
CA THR A 585 14.12 12.31 -3.96
C THR A 585 12.66 12.75 -3.88
N SER A 586 12.15 13.32 -4.98
CA SER A 586 10.73 13.69 -5.08
C SER A 586 9.80 12.48 -5.07
N ALA A 587 8.51 12.72 -4.80
CA ALA A 587 7.47 11.70 -4.85
C ALA A 587 7.32 11.08 -6.25
N ALA A 588 7.51 11.84 -7.33
CA ALA A 588 7.48 11.35 -8.71
C ALA A 588 8.57 10.31 -9.01
N LYS A 589 9.61 10.23 -8.17
CA LYS A 589 10.67 9.21 -8.22
C LYS A 589 10.53 8.14 -7.12
N GLY A 590 9.39 8.10 -6.42
CA GLY A 590 9.14 7.13 -5.34
C GLY A 590 9.67 7.56 -3.96
N ALA A 591 10.13 8.81 -3.80
CA ALA A 591 10.73 9.32 -2.56
C ALA A 591 11.81 8.38 -2.01
N VAL A 592 12.69 7.89 -2.88
CA VAL A 592 13.82 7.03 -2.54
C VAL A 592 15.03 7.86 -2.14
N ARG A 593 15.98 7.25 -1.45
CA ARG A 593 17.26 7.90 -1.17
C ARG A 593 18.21 7.74 -2.37
N GLU A 594 18.74 8.84 -2.86
CA GLU A 594 19.89 8.86 -3.77
C GLU A 594 21.17 9.07 -2.95
N ILE A 595 22.19 8.25 -3.18
CA ILE A 595 23.48 8.25 -2.49
C ILE A 595 24.60 8.49 -3.50
#